data_74aa8532b800d50f7b4a57827bc0ff89
#
_entry.id   74aa8532b800d50f7b4a57827bc0ff89
#
_cell.length_a   1.000
_cell.length_b   1.000
_cell.length_c   1.000
_cell.angle_alpha   90.00
_cell.angle_beta   90.00
_cell.angle_gamma   90.00
#
_symmetry.space_group_name_H-M   'P 1'
#
loop_
_entity.id
_entity.type
_entity.pdbx_description
1 polymer ?
#
loop_
_entity_poly.entity_id
_entity_poly.type
_entity_poly.pdbx_seq_one_letter_code
_entity_poly.pdbx_strand_id
1 'polypeptide(L)'
;MTGFKQKVLKSSLAITTNVGCRNNCSYCPQLSIIHSYKNLQGDSSMAFETFAACIKSVPRDICLSFSGFSEPWLNPDCTRMILHAHEQNFKIRVNTTLIGMQTKDILQLKPVPFIKFVVHLPDDQELTRIRVDEVYLRNLLLLINEQPENLMWKFHRSTSGAGIHPQVLKVLQEHRVQIKYFGLNSRAGKVDSLSGNQVANRGQVLRECQDFHHNILLPNGDVTLCHMDWSLKHILGNLLTMEYSAIHTGKAYKDLLESLHDPEADILCRECEKDNVKRTLPRHLLHLLKKKISREKDPY
;
A
#
# COMPACT_ATOMS: atom_id res chain seq x y z
N MET A 1 27.60 -6.80 -11.76
CA MET A 1 26.40 -5.94 -11.87
C MET A 1 25.23 -6.79 -12.27
N THR A 2 24.59 -7.47 -11.33
CA THR A 2 23.42 -8.32 -11.60
C THR A 2 22.19 -7.47 -11.32
N GLY A 3 21.56 -7.00 -12.42
CA GLY A 3 20.32 -6.23 -12.34
C GLY A 3 19.20 -7.07 -11.75
N PHE A 4 18.83 -6.81 -10.51
CA PHE A 4 17.62 -7.31 -9.91
C PHE A 4 16.41 -6.80 -10.71
N LYS A 5 15.90 -7.61 -11.64
CA LYS A 5 14.59 -7.40 -12.22
C LYS A 5 13.57 -7.51 -11.07
N GLN A 6 13.11 -6.38 -10.57
CA GLN A 6 12.06 -6.31 -9.57
C GLN A 6 10.82 -7.02 -10.14
N LYS A 7 10.54 -8.23 -9.65
CA LYS A 7 9.36 -9.00 -10.05
C LYS A 7 8.14 -8.20 -9.60
N VAL A 8 7.45 -7.56 -10.52
CA VAL A 8 6.22 -6.83 -10.23
C VAL A 8 5.22 -7.85 -9.68
N LEU A 9 4.79 -7.67 -8.43
CA LEU A 9 3.75 -8.49 -7.84
C LEU A 9 2.46 -8.26 -8.63
N LYS A 10 1.91 -9.31 -9.22
CA LYS A 10 0.69 -9.22 -10.02
C LYS A 10 -0.52 -8.84 -9.17
N SER A 11 -0.58 -9.26 -7.91
CA SER A 11 -1.69 -9.00 -6.98
C SER A 11 -1.21 -9.02 -5.53
N SER A 12 -1.87 -8.27 -4.67
CA SER A 12 -1.61 -8.28 -3.23
C SER A 12 -2.87 -7.93 -2.44
N LEU A 13 -2.95 -8.46 -1.22
CA LEU A 13 -3.92 -8.07 -0.22
C LEU A 13 -3.17 -7.37 0.91
N ALA A 14 -3.37 -6.07 1.06
CA ALA A 14 -2.79 -5.32 2.17
C ALA A 14 -3.64 -5.51 3.43
N ILE A 15 -2.99 -5.76 4.55
CA ILE A 15 -3.65 -6.02 5.83
C ILE A 15 -3.59 -4.76 6.67
N THR A 16 -4.75 -4.15 6.92
CA THR A 16 -4.91 -3.07 7.89
C THR A 16 -5.16 -3.71 9.25
N THR A 17 -4.12 -3.89 10.04
CA THR A 17 -4.23 -4.55 11.34
C THR A 17 -4.95 -3.72 12.38
N ASN A 18 -5.00 -2.39 12.16
CA ASN A 18 -5.63 -1.43 13.07
C ASN A 18 -6.11 -0.20 12.30
N VAL A 19 -7.26 0.36 12.63
CA VAL A 19 -7.74 1.65 12.09
C VAL A 19 -7.40 2.76 13.08
N GLY A 20 -6.81 3.84 12.54
CA GLY A 20 -6.25 4.92 13.35
C GLY A 20 -4.78 4.68 13.67
N CYS A 21 -3.92 5.48 13.05
CA CYS A 21 -2.49 5.45 13.29
C CYS A 21 -2.11 6.65 14.16
N ARG A 22 -1.54 6.39 15.35
CA ARG A 22 -1.14 7.47 16.28
C ARG A 22 0.00 8.35 15.75
N ASN A 23 0.74 7.90 14.72
CA ASN A 23 1.74 8.75 14.08
C ASN A 23 1.10 9.97 13.42
N ASN A 24 -0.13 9.83 12.92
CA ASN A 24 -0.89 10.93 12.32
C ASN A 24 -0.03 11.80 11.38
N CYS A 25 0.71 11.13 10.48
CA CYS A 25 1.58 11.81 9.52
C CYS A 25 0.80 12.85 8.70
N SER A 26 1.41 14.00 8.42
CA SER A 26 0.74 15.11 7.72
C SER A 26 0.26 14.75 6.31
N TYR A 27 0.83 13.73 5.70
CA TYR A 27 0.48 13.19 4.36
C TYR A 27 -0.38 11.93 4.40
N CYS A 28 -0.96 11.59 5.57
CA CYS A 28 -1.88 10.47 5.74
C CYS A 28 -3.24 10.98 6.21
N PRO A 29 -4.32 10.83 5.42
CA PRO A 29 -5.64 11.34 5.78
C PRO A 29 -6.33 10.44 6.84
N GLN A 30 -5.72 10.34 8.03
CA GLN A 30 -6.19 9.46 9.11
C GLN A 30 -7.61 9.77 9.58
N LEU A 31 -7.99 11.04 9.60
CA LEU A 31 -9.36 11.43 9.98
C LEU A 31 -10.40 10.89 9.00
N SER A 32 -10.07 10.85 7.70
CA SER A 32 -10.96 10.30 6.68
C SER A 32 -11.25 8.82 6.91
N ILE A 33 -10.20 7.99 7.08
CA ILE A 33 -10.38 6.55 7.30
C ILE A 33 -11.08 6.25 8.63
N ILE A 34 -10.74 6.94 9.72
CA ILE A 34 -11.37 6.76 11.01
C ILE A 34 -12.86 7.08 10.95
N HIS A 35 -13.22 8.21 10.30
CA HIS A 35 -14.62 8.61 10.16
C HIS A 35 -15.41 7.61 9.31
N SER A 36 -14.88 7.22 8.15
CA SER A 36 -15.54 6.28 7.24
C SER A 36 -15.67 4.89 7.87
N TYR A 37 -14.65 4.43 8.59
CA TYR A 37 -14.68 3.11 9.23
C TYR A 37 -15.68 3.02 10.39
N LYS A 38 -15.90 4.10 11.13
CA LYS A 38 -16.93 4.13 12.20
C LYS A 38 -18.32 3.76 11.66
N ASN A 39 -18.63 4.10 10.41
CA ASN A 39 -19.90 3.78 9.78
C ASN A 39 -20.04 2.27 9.48
N LEU A 40 -18.95 1.52 9.45
CA LEU A 40 -18.93 0.06 9.23
C LEU A 40 -19.13 -0.74 10.53
N GLN A 41 -19.21 -0.09 11.68
CA GLN A 41 -19.48 -0.67 13.00
C GLN A 41 -18.55 -1.85 13.38
N GLY A 42 -17.30 -1.84 12.89
CA GLY A 42 -16.31 -2.87 13.16
C GLY A 42 -15.35 -2.46 14.30
N ASP A 43 -14.71 -3.44 14.92
CA ASP A 43 -13.59 -3.20 15.85
C ASP A 43 -12.44 -2.51 15.13
N SER A 44 -11.85 -1.51 15.76
CA SER A 44 -10.73 -0.76 15.15
C SER A 44 -9.44 -1.57 15.07
N SER A 45 -9.32 -2.65 15.82
CA SER A 45 -8.18 -3.56 15.82
C SER A 45 -8.60 -4.94 15.31
N MET A 46 -7.87 -5.50 14.36
CA MET A 46 -8.13 -6.82 13.82
C MET A 46 -7.78 -7.89 14.85
N ALA A 47 -8.74 -8.73 15.23
CA ALA A 47 -8.47 -9.91 16.02
C ALA A 47 -7.69 -10.93 15.18
N PHE A 48 -6.83 -11.71 15.83
CA PHE A 48 -6.10 -12.78 15.14
C PHE A 48 -7.02 -13.79 14.46
N GLU A 49 -8.11 -14.15 15.12
CA GLU A 49 -9.11 -15.11 14.61
C GLU A 49 -9.80 -14.58 13.35
N THR A 50 -10.11 -13.27 13.31
CA THR A 50 -10.64 -12.59 12.12
C THR A 50 -9.65 -12.65 10.98
N PHE A 51 -8.38 -12.30 11.22
CA PHE A 51 -7.32 -12.41 10.23
C PHE A 51 -7.20 -13.82 9.68
N ALA A 52 -7.08 -14.82 10.57
CA ALA A 52 -6.93 -16.23 10.19
C ALA A 52 -8.11 -16.75 9.37
N ALA A 53 -9.34 -16.32 9.72
CA ALA A 53 -10.54 -16.66 8.95
C ALA A 53 -10.54 -16.03 7.55
N CYS A 54 -10.23 -14.73 7.46
CA CYS A 54 -10.22 -14.00 6.19
C CYS A 54 -9.22 -14.55 5.18
N ILE A 55 -8.03 -14.99 5.63
CA ILE A 55 -6.99 -15.47 4.69
C ILE A 55 -7.19 -16.92 4.22
N LYS A 56 -8.16 -17.66 4.76
CA LYS A 56 -8.39 -19.07 4.37
C LYS A 56 -8.65 -19.23 2.88
N SER A 57 -9.48 -18.39 2.28
CA SER A 57 -9.86 -18.44 0.88
C SER A 57 -8.90 -17.68 -0.06
N VAL A 58 -7.93 -16.96 0.49
CA VAL A 58 -6.95 -16.20 -0.31
C VAL A 58 -5.98 -17.15 -1.00
N PRO A 59 -5.80 -17.08 -2.34
CA PRO A 59 -4.82 -17.88 -3.07
C PRO A 59 -3.37 -17.62 -2.60
N ARG A 60 -2.54 -18.65 -2.57
CA ARG A 60 -1.15 -18.58 -2.05
C ARG A 60 -0.17 -17.81 -2.94
N ASP A 61 -0.55 -17.50 -4.16
CA ASP A 61 0.21 -16.62 -5.06
C ASP A 61 -0.05 -15.12 -4.80
N ILE A 62 -1.13 -14.78 -4.06
CA ILE A 62 -1.41 -13.42 -3.59
C ILE A 62 -0.42 -13.07 -2.46
N CYS A 63 0.23 -11.92 -2.60
CA CYS A 63 1.11 -11.43 -1.55
C CYS A 63 0.31 -10.76 -0.43
N LEU A 64 0.48 -11.21 0.81
CA LEU A 64 -0.04 -10.51 1.97
C LEU A 64 0.93 -9.37 2.35
N SER A 65 0.45 -8.13 2.35
CA SER A 65 1.23 -6.94 2.66
C SER A 65 0.77 -6.33 3.98
N PHE A 66 1.52 -6.54 5.06
CA PHE A 66 1.24 -5.90 6.35
C PHE A 66 1.59 -4.41 6.25
N SER A 67 0.57 -3.59 6.00
CA SER A 67 0.66 -2.16 5.74
C SER A 67 -0.72 -1.49 5.87
N GLY A 68 -1.53 -1.51 4.79
CA GLY A 68 -2.88 -0.93 4.79
C GLY A 68 -2.88 0.56 5.09
N PHE A 69 -3.84 0.98 5.93
CA PHE A 69 -4.07 2.38 6.31
C PHE A 69 -3.45 2.76 7.66
N SER A 70 -2.65 1.89 8.28
CA SER A 70 -2.09 2.10 9.61
C SER A 70 -0.69 1.49 9.74
N GLU A 71 -0.04 1.79 10.86
CA GLU A 71 1.16 1.09 11.28
C GLU A 71 0.81 -0.31 11.78
N PRO A 72 1.38 -1.38 11.22
CA PRO A 72 0.98 -2.76 11.56
C PRO A 72 1.16 -3.12 13.04
N TRP A 73 2.25 -2.69 13.68
CA TRP A 73 2.55 -3.03 15.07
C TRP A 73 1.82 -2.19 16.11
N LEU A 74 0.87 -1.33 15.69
CA LEU A 74 -0.13 -0.81 16.63
C LEU A 74 -1.12 -1.89 17.07
N ASN A 75 -1.17 -3.00 16.34
CA ASN A 75 -1.86 -4.22 16.76
C ASN A 75 -0.85 -5.20 17.39
N PRO A 76 -1.06 -5.60 18.66
CA PRO A 76 -0.15 -6.50 19.39
C PRO A 76 -0.05 -7.91 18.75
N ASP A 77 -1.06 -8.34 18.02
CA ASP A 77 -1.09 -9.64 17.32
C ASP A 77 -0.39 -9.61 15.95
N CYS A 78 0.16 -8.47 15.50
CA CYS A 78 0.74 -8.33 14.17
C CYS A 78 1.81 -9.39 13.89
N THR A 79 2.75 -9.60 14.81
CA THR A 79 3.81 -10.62 14.68
C THR A 79 3.21 -12.02 14.57
N ARG A 80 2.21 -12.35 15.40
CA ARG A 80 1.48 -13.64 15.36
C ARG A 80 0.78 -13.83 14.01
N MET A 81 0.16 -12.78 13.46
CA MET A 81 -0.48 -12.82 12.14
C MET A 81 0.55 -13.08 11.01
N ILE A 82 1.71 -12.42 11.07
CA ILE A 82 2.79 -12.63 10.09
C ILE A 82 3.31 -14.06 10.13
N LEU A 83 3.57 -14.60 11.32
CA LEU A 83 4.04 -15.98 11.50
C LEU A 83 3.00 -16.97 11.00
N HIS A 84 1.73 -16.78 11.32
CA HIS A 84 0.64 -17.61 10.80
C HIS A 84 0.56 -17.56 9.28
N ALA A 85 0.68 -16.38 8.66
CA ALA A 85 0.71 -16.24 7.20
C ALA A 85 1.90 -16.99 6.59
N HIS A 86 3.07 -16.96 7.26
CA HIS A 86 4.25 -17.71 6.84
C HIS A 86 4.02 -19.23 6.90
N GLU A 87 3.48 -19.74 8.01
CA GLU A 87 3.10 -21.14 8.17
C GLU A 87 2.10 -21.61 7.10
N GLN A 88 1.21 -20.71 6.66
CA GLN A 88 0.27 -20.98 5.57
C GLN A 88 0.89 -20.81 4.17
N ASN A 89 2.22 -20.65 4.04
CA ASN A 89 2.98 -20.51 2.79
C ASN A 89 2.61 -19.26 1.95
N PHE A 90 2.16 -18.19 2.57
CA PHE A 90 1.97 -16.93 1.86
C PHE A 90 3.29 -16.21 1.58
N LYS A 91 3.33 -15.48 0.48
CA LYS A 91 4.33 -14.46 0.23
C LYS A 91 4.04 -13.25 1.10
N ILE A 92 5.03 -12.75 1.84
CA ILE A 92 4.82 -11.69 2.83
C ILE A 92 5.65 -10.47 2.49
N ARG A 93 5.00 -9.32 2.62
CA ARG A 93 5.60 -8.00 2.56
C ARG A 93 5.22 -7.21 3.80
N VAL A 94 6.13 -6.36 4.26
CA VAL A 94 5.91 -5.47 5.40
C VAL A 94 6.23 -4.03 5.00
N ASN A 95 5.43 -3.06 5.46
CA ASN A 95 5.78 -1.64 5.50
C ASN A 95 5.50 -1.14 6.90
N THR A 96 6.52 -0.63 7.58
CA THR A 96 6.45 -0.20 8.97
C THR A 96 7.21 1.10 9.21
N THR A 97 6.83 1.82 10.24
CA THR A 97 7.56 2.95 10.82
C THR A 97 8.31 2.54 12.09
N LEU A 98 8.31 1.26 12.44
CA LEU A 98 8.81 0.65 13.68
C LEU A 98 8.04 1.04 14.96
N ILE A 99 7.04 1.90 14.87
CA ILE A 99 6.24 2.29 16.04
C ILE A 99 5.38 1.11 16.49
N GLY A 100 5.43 0.81 17.79
CA GLY A 100 4.73 -0.34 18.37
C GLY A 100 5.52 -1.64 18.29
N MET A 101 6.45 -1.79 17.34
CA MET A 101 7.31 -2.97 17.24
C MET A 101 8.26 -3.05 18.44
N GLN A 102 8.40 -4.24 18.98
CA GLN A 102 9.32 -4.53 20.09
C GLN A 102 10.50 -5.38 19.61
N THR A 103 11.58 -5.39 20.38
CA THR A 103 12.77 -6.21 20.11
C THR A 103 12.43 -7.68 19.87
N LYS A 104 11.51 -8.25 20.69
CA LYS A 104 11.05 -9.63 20.53
C LYS A 104 10.41 -9.91 19.17
N ASP A 105 9.68 -8.92 18.62
CA ASP A 105 9.00 -9.07 17.31
C ASP A 105 10.05 -9.25 16.19
N ILE A 106 11.11 -8.44 16.21
CA ILE A 106 12.19 -8.54 15.23
C ILE A 106 12.85 -9.93 15.28
N LEU A 107 13.13 -10.43 16.49
CA LEU A 107 13.78 -11.72 16.68
C LEU A 107 12.88 -12.89 16.25
N GLN A 108 11.58 -12.82 16.52
CA GLN A 108 10.61 -13.83 16.12
C GLN A 108 10.41 -13.90 14.60
N LEU A 109 10.61 -12.78 13.90
CA LEU A 109 10.43 -12.69 12.45
C LEU A 109 11.64 -13.12 11.63
N LYS A 110 12.78 -13.47 12.25
CA LYS A 110 13.98 -13.96 11.56
C LYS A 110 13.74 -15.09 10.56
N PRO A 111 12.91 -16.11 10.85
CA PRO A 111 12.69 -17.21 9.92
C PRO A 111 11.79 -16.86 8.72
N VAL A 112 11.19 -15.67 8.68
CA VAL A 112 10.23 -15.29 7.64
C VAL A 112 10.96 -14.79 6.40
N PRO A 113 10.83 -15.44 5.23
CA PRO A 113 11.43 -15.00 3.97
C PRO A 113 10.59 -13.87 3.36
N PHE A 114 10.83 -12.65 3.78
CA PHE A 114 10.09 -11.50 3.26
C PHE A 114 10.40 -11.25 1.79
N ILE A 115 9.35 -11.05 0.96
CA ILE A 115 9.54 -10.50 -0.39
C ILE A 115 10.07 -9.07 -0.31
N LYS A 116 9.66 -8.34 0.73
CA LYS A 116 10.10 -6.98 1.00
C LYS A 116 9.79 -6.59 2.44
N PHE A 117 10.77 -6.09 3.15
CA PHE A 117 10.62 -5.48 4.46
C PHE A 117 10.99 -4.01 4.34
N VAL A 118 10.03 -3.10 4.44
CA VAL A 118 10.23 -1.66 4.22
C VAL A 118 10.08 -0.92 5.53
N VAL A 119 11.14 -0.21 5.92
CA VAL A 119 11.12 0.72 7.04
C VAL A 119 10.99 2.15 6.53
N HIS A 120 9.92 2.83 6.92
CA HIS A 120 9.70 4.24 6.64
C HIS A 120 10.40 5.07 7.72
N LEU A 121 11.34 5.91 7.29
CA LEU A 121 12.19 6.70 8.18
C LEU A 121 11.49 7.99 8.64
N PRO A 122 11.72 8.42 9.90
CA PRO A 122 11.21 9.69 10.41
C PRO A 122 11.97 10.88 9.79
N ASP A 123 11.28 12.00 9.70
CA ASP A 123 11.81 13.27 9.24
C ASP A 123 12.20 14.19 10.41
N ASP A 124 12.89 15.30 10.08
CA ASP A 124 13.36 16.33 11.01
C ASP A 124 12.37 17.49 11.21
N GLN A 125 11.20 17.45 10.56
CA GLN A 125 10.16 18.50 10.62
C GLN A 125 8.82 18.01 11.19
N GLU A 126 8.83 16.86 11.85
CA GLU A 126 7.63 16.23 12.46
C GLU A 126 6.47 15.96 11.48
N LEU A 127 6.76 15.81 10.18
CA LEU A 127 5.75 15.43 9.19
C LEU A 127 5.23 14.03 9.42
N THR A 128 6.11 13.12 9.88
CA THR A 128 5.77 11.73 10.23
C THR A 128 5.33 11.59 11.69
N ARG A 129 5.64 12.56 12.55
CA ARG A 129 5.39 12.51 14.00
C ARG A 129 5.84 11.21 14.67
N ILE A 130 6.86 10.58 14.11
CA ILE A 130 7.50 9.39 14.69
C ILE A 130 8.41 9.83 15.81
N ARG A 131 8.14 9.37 17.03
CA ARG A 131 9.02 9.62 18.17
C ARG A 131 10.27 8.77 18.04
N VAL A 132 11.42 9.44 17.94
CA VAL A 132 12.74 8.79 17.95
C VAL A 132 13.26 8.78 19.38
N ASP A 133 13.05 7.67 20.07
CA ASP A 133 13.52 7.41 21.42
C ASP A 133 14.53 6.23 21.43
N GLU A 134 14.99 5.86 22.62
CA GLU A 134 15.94 4.74 22.79
C GLU A 134 15.40 3.42 22.27
N VAL A 135 14.09 3.19 22.41
CA VAL A 135 13.43 1.96 21.91
C VAL A 135 13.45 1.95 20.38
N TYR A 136 13.13 3.08 19.76
CA TYR A 136 13.20 3.22 18.31
C TYR A 136 14.62 2.97 17.79
N LEU A 137 15.63 3.64 18.35
CA LEU A 137 17.02 3.51 17.94
C LEU A 137 17.56 2.09 18.16
N ARG A 138 17.20 1.44 19.27
CA ARG A 138 17.57 0.04 19.53
C ARG A 138 16.97 -0.89 18.49
N ASN A 139 15.69 -0.75 18.14
CA ASN A 139 15.03 -1.56 17.12
C ASN A 139 15.60 -1.30 15.73
N LEU A 140 15.94 -0.04 15.42
CA LEU A 140 16.62 0.35 14.18
C LEU A 140 17.96 -0.40 14.05
N LEU A 141 18.81 -0.33 15.08
CA LEU A 141 20.10 -1.02 15.13
C LEU A 141 19.96 -2.53 15.03
N LEU A 142 18.97 -3.10 15.73
CA LEU A 142 18.72 -4.52 15.66
C LEU A 142 18.35 -4.96 14.25
N LEU A 143 17.48 -4.22 13.55
CA LEU A 143 17.12 -4.52 12.16
C LEU A 143 18.30 -4.38 11.19
N ILE A 144 19.20 -3.41 11.43
CA ILE A 144 20.44 -3.27 10.64
C ILE A 144 21.33 -4.52 10.83
N ASN A 145 21.45 -5.03 12.05
CA ASN A 145 22.29 -6.19 12.37
C ASN A 145 21.68 -7.51 11.90
N GLU A 146 20.38 -7.69 12.10
CA GLU A 146 19.67 -8.92 11.76
C GLU A 146 19.35 -9.04 10.26
N GLN A 147 19.27 -7.94 9.55
CA GLN A 147 19.08 -7.83 8.10
C GLN A 147 18.02 -8.79 7.56
N PRO A 148 16.72 -8.62 7.90
CA PRO A 148 15.67 -9.40 7.27
C PRO A 148 15.81 -9.40 5.74
N GLU A 149 15.46 -10.50 5.08
CA GLU A 149 15.53 -10.59 3.63
C GLU A 149 14.82 -9.40 2.96
N ASN A 150 15.46 -8.83 1.94
CA ASN A 150 14.93 -7.71 1.15
C ASN A 150 14.57 -6.47 1.99
N LEU A 151 15.31 -6.21 3.07
CA LEU A 151 15.19 -5.00 3.88
C LEU A 151 15.43 -3.76 3.04
N MET A 152 14.55 -2.78 3.16
CA MET A 152 14.62 -1.50 2.46
C MET A 152 14.33 -0.35 3.42
N TRP A 153 15.21 0.63 3.43
CA TRP A 153 15.04 1.89 4.15
C TRP A 153 14.45 2.93 3.20
N LYS A 154 13.29 3.46 3.55
CA LYS A 154 12.51 4.36 2.70
C LYS A 154 12.32 5.70 3.37
N PHE A 155 12.62 6.76 2.64
CA PHE A 155 12.34 8.12 3.06
C PHE A 155 11.41 8.81 2.07
N HIS A 156 10.41 9.51 2.57
CA HIS A 156 9.51 10.31 1.75
C HIS A 156 10.01 11.75 1.68
N ARG A 157 10.42 12.18 0.48
CA ARG A 157 10.74 13.58 0.22
C ARG A 157 9.46 14.41 0.24
N SER A 158 9.42 15.41 1.10
CA SER A 158 8.35 16.43 1.10
C SER A 158 8.75 17.62 0.24
N THR A 159 7.77 18.43 -0.13
CA THR A 159 7.98 19.73 -0.79
C THR A 159 8.58 20.77 0.15
N SER A 160 8.50 20.55 1.47
CA SER A 160 9.08 21.43 2.49
C SER A 160 10.60 21.30 2.63
N GLY A 161 11.23 20.33 1.93
CA GLY A 161 12.67 20.10 2.05
C GLY A 161 13.09 19.35 3.32
N ALA A 162 12.15 18.69 4.04
CA ALA A 162 12.46 17.91 5.23
C ALA A 162 13.54 16.86 4.96
N GLY A 163 14.48 16.76 5.88
CA GLY A 163 15.52 15.74 5.94
C GLY A 163 15.11 14.55 6.82
N ILE A 164 15.97 13.53 6.88
CA ILE A 164 15.82 12.42 7.82
C ILE A 164 16.18 12.90 9.22
N HIS A 165 15.45 12.44 10.25
CA HIS A 165 15.75 12.75 11.65
C HIS A 165 17.23 12.56 11.97
N PRO A 166 17.94 13.56 12.59
CA PRO A 166 19.40 13.59 12.69
C PRO A 166 20.01 12.36 13.38
N GLN A 167 19.42 11.88 14.47
CA GLN A 167 19.92 10.69 15.18
C GLN A 167 19.78 9.43 14.32
N VAL A 168 18.68 9.31 13.55
CA VAL A 168 18.46 8.18 12.64
C VAL A 168 19.45 8.23 11.48
N LEU A 169 19.62 9.41 10.89
CA LEU A 169 20.58 9.61 9.79
C LEU A 169 22.00 9.24 10.21
N LYS A 170 22.43 9.66 11.42
CA LYS A 170 23.73 9.30 11.97
C LYS A 170 23.93 7.79 12.03
N VAL A 171 22.98 7.05 12.62
CA VAL A 171 23.05 5.58 12.71
C VAL A 171 23.13 4.93 11.32
N LEU A 172 22.29 5.38 10.37
CA LEU A 172 22.29 4.83 9.02
C LEU A 172 23.60 5.08 8.27
N GLN A 173 24.23 6.26 8.48
CA GLN A 173 25.53 6.60 7.89
C GLN A 173 26.68 5.77 8.49
N GLU A 174 26.72 5.61 9.81
CA GLU A 174 27.72 4.80 10.51
C GLU A 174 27.71 3.34 10.04
N HIS A 175 26.52 2.82 9.70
CA HIS A 175 26.35 1.45 9.18
C HIS A 175 26.30 1.37 7.65
N ARG A 176 26.57 2.46 6.92
CA ARG A 176 26.60 2.54 5.44
C ARG A 176 25.31 2.04 4.78
N VAL A 177 24.17 2.31 5.42
CA VAL A 177 22.85 1.87 4.94
C VAL A 177 22.42 2.67 3.72
N GLN A 178 21.94 1.99 2.69
CA GLN A 178 21.38 2.64 1.50
C GLN A 178 19.93 3.05 1.72
N ILE A 179 19.62 4.32 1.48
CA ILE A 179 18.29 4.89 1.64
C ILE A 179 17.66 5.11 0.27
N LYS A 180 16.41 4.68 0.11
CA LYS A 180 15.61 4.96 -1.10
C LYS A 180 14.65 6.10 -0.85
N TYR A 181 14.63 7.06 -1.78
CA TYR A 181 13.81 8.27 -1.71
C TYR A 181 12.58 8.15 -2.60
N PHE A 182 11.43 8.57 -2.10
CA PHE A 182 10.15 8.52 -2.82
C PHE A 182 9.40 9.84 -2.66
N GLY A 183 8.63 10.21 -3.68
CA GLY A 183 7.69 11.33 -3.59
C GLY A 183 6.44 10.97 -2.78
N LEU A 184 5.73 11.98 -2.35
CA LEU A 184 4.40 11.87 -1.75
C LEU A 184 3.33 12.02 -2.84
N ASN A 185 2.13 11.54 -2.56
CA ASN A 185 0.95 11.72 -3.41
C ASN A 185 -0.21 12.27 -2.59
N SER A 186 -1.23 12.82 -3.27
CA SER A 186 -2.36 13.49 -2.64
C SER A 186 -3.39 12.54 -2.01
N ARG A 187 -3.20 11.22 -2.12
CA ARG A 187 -4.18 10.21 -1.70
C ARG A 187 -5.56 10.44 -2.32
N ALA A 188 -5.59 10.56 -3.64
CA ALA A 188 -6.79 10.92 -4.41
C ALA A 188 -7.45 12.20 -3.88
N GLY A 189 -6.63 13.25 -3.68
CA GLY A 189 -7.11 14.55 -3.23
C GLY A 189 -7.45 14.67 -1.75
N LYS A 190 -7.19 13.65 -0.93
CA LYS A 190 -7.51 13.69 0.52
C LYS A 190 -6.43 14.38 1.37
N VAL A 191 -5.30 14.77 0.76
CA VAL A 191 -4.23 15.51 1.41
C VAL A 191 -4.11 16.88 0.74
N ASP A 192 -4.72 17.92 1.31
CA ASP A 192 -4.84 19.25 0.72
C ASP A 192 -3.51 19.88 0.35
N SER A 193 -2.49 19.75 1.20
CA SER A 193 -1.14 20.27 0.95
C SER A 193 -0.43 19.65 -0.26
N LEU A 194 -0.92 18.54 -0.78
CA LEU A 194 -0.39 17.82 -1.93
C LEU A 194 -1.34 17.86 -3.14
N SER A 195 -2.50 18.49 -2.99
CA SER A 195 -3.59 18.48 -3.98
C SER A 195 -3.39 19.48 -5.13
N GLY A 196 -2.36 20.30 -5.11
CA GLY A 196 -2.13 21.40 -6.06
C GLY A 196 -2.01 21.00 -7.54
N ASN A 197 -1.95 19.72 -7.87
CA ASN A 197 -1.88 19.16 -9.22
C ASN A 197 -2.97 18.10 -9.47
N GLN A 198 -4.16 18.24 -8.89
CA GLN A 198 -5.26 17.32 -9.15
C GLN A 198 -5.63 17.33 -10.63
N VAL A 199 -5.20 16.30 -11.33
CA VAL A 199 -5.79 15.94 -12.62
C VAL A 199 -7.14 15.31 -12.31
N ALA A 200 -8.18 16.14 -12.28
CA ALA A 200 -9.54 15.60 -12.22
C ALA A 200 -9.79 14.80 -13.50
N ASN A 201 -9.92 13.47 -13.36
CA ASN A 201 -10.30 12.59 -14.48
C ASN A 201 -11.81 12.68 -14.78
N ARG A 202 -12.44 13.81 -14.41
CA ARG A 202 -13.86 14.11 -14.67
C ARG A 202 -14.09 14.25 -16.17
N GLY A 203 -15.22 13.79 -16.64
CA GLY A 203 -15.60 13.84 -18.05
C GLY A 203 -14.82 12.88 -18.97
N GLN A 204 -13.99 11.98 -18.42
CA GLN A 204 -13.18 11.07 -19.21
C GLN A 204 -13.58 9.61 -19.02
N VAL A 205 -13.42 8.80 -20.06
CA VAL A 205 -13.54 7.33 -19.95
C VAL A 205 -12.26 6.79 -19.32
N LEU A 206 -12.41 6.04 -18.24
CA LEU A 206 -11.30 5.45 -17.50
C LEU A 206 -11.11 3.96 -17.85
N ARG A 207 -9.99 3.41 -17.40
CA ARG A 207 -9.68 1.98 -17.45
C ARG A 207 -9.21 1.53 -16.05
N GLU A 208 -9.21 0.23 -15.83
CA GLU A 208 -8.56 -0.33 -14.65
C GLU A 208 -7.10 0.11 -14.56
N CYS A 209 -6.67 0.55 -13.40
CA CYS A 209 -5.26 0.77 -13.11
C CYS A 209 -4.65 -0.46 -12.42
N GLN A 210 -3.32 -0.49 -12.26
CA GLN A 210 -2.64 -1.62 -11.62
C GLN A 210 -3.10 -1.86 -10.16
N ASP A 211 -3.57 -0.80 -9.48
CA ASP A 211 -3.98 -0.89 -8.08
C ASP A 211 -5.33 -1.60 -7.87
N PHE A 212 -6.09 -1.90 -8.93
CA PHE A 212 -7.32 -2.71 -8.86
C PHE A 212 -7.05 -4.13 -8.32
N HIS A 213 -5.82 -4.62 -8.46
CA HIS A 213 -5.38 -5.91 -7.93
C HIS A 213 -4.57 -5.80 -6.63
N HIS A 214 -4.57 -4.62 -5.99
CA HIS A 214 -3.88 -4.35 -4.74
C HIS A 214 -4.88 -3.88 -3.68
N ASN A 215 -5.77 -4.81 -3.30
CA ASN A 215 -6.87 -4.54 -2.37
C ASN A 215 -6.40 -4.45 -0.93
N ILE A 216 -7.27 -3.95 -0.05
CA ILE A 216 -6.97 -3.79 1.37
C ILE A 216 -8.03 -4.46 2.21
N LEU A 217 -7.61 -5.37 3.08
CA LEU A 217 -8.42 -6.00 4.11
C LEU A 217 -8.46 -5.10 5.34
N LEU A 218 -9.66 -4.81 5.83
CA LEU A 218 -9.94 -4.03 7.04
C LEU A 218 -10.14 -4.94 8.25
N PRO A 219 -10.06 -4.41 9.50
CA PRO A 219 -10.18 -5.22 10.72
C PRO A 219 -11.49 -6.01 10.86
N ASN A 220 -12.59 -5.54 10.27
CA ASN A 220 -13.91 -6.20 10.29
C ASN A 220 -14.10 -7.23 9.16
N GLY A 221 -13.06 -7.51 8.36
CA GLY A 221 -13.13 -8.45 7.24
C GLY A 221 -13.53 -7.83 5.90
N ASP A 222 -13.93 -6.56 5.86
CA ASP A 222 -14.24 -5.87 4.61
C ASP A 222 -12.99 -5.67 3.77
N VAL A 223 -13.17 -5.74 2.44
CA VAL A 223 -12.12 -5.48 1.45
C VAL A 223 -12.47 -4.23 0.67
N THR A 224 -11.58 -3.23 0.70
CA THR A 224 -11.70 -2.03 -0.13
C THR A 224 -10.79 -2.08 -1.35
N LEU A 225 -11.11 -1.27 -2.36
CA LEU A 225 -10.52 -1.31 -3.69
C LEU A 225 -8.99 -1.20 -3.69
N CYS A 226 -8.43 -0.15 -3.09
CA CYS A 226 -7.00 0.12 -3.18
C CYS A 226 -6.51 1.09 -2.08
N HIS A 227 -5.20 1.27 -1.99
CA HIS A 227 -4.55 2.14 -1.00
C HIS A 227 -4.82 3.65 -1.17
N MET A 228 -5.57 4.05 -2.21
CA MET A 228 -6.03 5.43 -2.39
C MET A 228 -7.41 5.65 -1.75
N ASP A 229 -8.14 4.59 -1.40
CA ASP A 229 -9.53 4.65 -0.90
C ASP A 229 -9.61 4.90 0.62
N TRP A 230 -9.06 6.03 1.04
CA TRP A 230 -9.09 6.44 2.45
C TRP A 230 -10.48 6.82 2.98
N SER A 231 -11.43 7.01 2.10
CA SER A 231 -12.84 7.25 2.45
C SER A 231 -13.71 6.00 2.42
N LEU A 232 -13.13 4.82 2.14
CA LEU A 232 -13.83 3.54 2.04
C LEU A 232 -15.03 3.59 1.09
N LYS A 233 -14.88 4.32 0.00
CA LYS A 233 -15.93 4.54 -0.99
C LYS A 233 -16.31 3.26 -1.74
N HIS A 234 -15.34 2.35 -1.92
CA HIS A 234 -15.51 1.14 -2.71
C HIS A 234 -15.20 -0.12 -1.87
N ILE A 235 -16.17 -0.53 -1.05
CA ILE A 235 -16.12 -1.84 -0.38
C ILE A 235 -16.55 -2.90 -1.39
N LEU A 236 -15.65 -3.84 -1.68
CA LEU A 236 -15.87 -4.89 -2.69
C LEU A 236 -16.55 -6.14 -2.14
N GLY A 237 -16.46 -6.34 -0.82
CA GLY A 237 -17.06 -7.47 -0.11
C GLY A 237 -16.41 -7.70 1.25
N ASN A 238 -16.76 -8.82 1.90
CA ASN A 238 -16.27 -9.17 3.23
C ASN A 238 -15.79 -10.63 3.24
N LEU A 239 -14.50 -10.86 3.60
CA LEU A 239 -13.87 -12.19 3.59
C LEU A 239 -14.30 -13.11 4.74
N LEU A 240 -15.10 -12.64 5.69
CA LEU A 240 -15.75 -13.50 6.67
C LEU A 240 -17.00 -14.19 6.11
N THR A 241 -17.58 -13.62 5.06
CA THR A 241 -18.86 -14.09 4.49
C THR A 241 -18.77 -14.53 3.04
N MET A 242 -17.63 -14.29 2.36
CA MET A 242 -17.44 -14.67 0.96
C MET A 242 -16.01 -15.14 0.67
N GLU A 243 -15.86 -15.90 -0.40
CA GLU A 243 -14.56 -16.35 -0.90
C GLU A 243 -13.79 -15.20 -1.57
N TYR A 244 -12.47 -15.23 -1.51
CA TYR A 244 -11.62 -14.20 -2.13
C TYR A 244 -11.89 -14.01 -3.64
N SER A 245 -12.18 -15.08 -4.37
CA SER A 245 -12.51 -15.02 -5.80
C SER A 245 -13.75 -14.17 -6.10
N ALA A 246 -14.70 -14.11 -5.15
CA ALA A 246 -15.92 -13.33 -5.28
C ALA A 246 -15.69 -11.81 -5.19
N ILE A 247 -14.56 -11.38 -4.59
CA ILE A 247 -14.18 -9.95 -4.52
C ILE A 247 -14.11 -9.33 -5.92
N HIS A 248 -13.56 -10.06 -6.91
CA HIS A 248 -13.36 -9.56 -8.29
C HIS A 248 -14.44 -10.01 -9.27
N THR A 249 -15.41 -10.82 -8.83
CA THR A 249 -16.54 -11.29 -9.67
C THR A 249 -17.89 -10.85 -9.14
N GLY A 250 -17.93 -10.30 -7.94
CA GLY A 250 -19.13 -9.82 -7.27
C GLY A 250 -19.72 -8.56 -7.89
N LYS A 251 -20.94 -8.24 -7.45
CA LYS A 251 -21.69 -7.08 -7.97
C LYS A 251 -20.93 -5.76 -7.77
N ALA A 252 -20.39 -5.51 -6.57
CA ALA A 252 -19.69 -4.26 -6.26
C ALA A 252 -18.52 -3.99 -7.20
N TYR A 253 -17.72 -5.04 -7.52
CA TYR A 253 -16.62 -4.90 -8.47
C TYR A 253 -17.08 -4.65 -9.90
N LYS A 254 -18.14 -5.34 -10.35
CA LYS A 254 -18.74 -5.15 -11.69
C LYS A 254 -19.32 -3.74 -11.85
N ASP A 255 -20.09 -3.28 -10.87
CA ASP A 255 -20.67 -1.92 -10.86
C ASP A 255 -19.54 -0.86 -10.95
N LEU A 256 -18.44 -1.08 -10.24
CA LEU A 256 -17.28 -0.21 -10.32
C LEU A 256 -16.65 -0.19 -11.73
N LEU A 257 -16.49 -1.36 -12.36
CA LEU A 257 -15.94 -1.46 -13.72
C LEU A 257 -16.84 -0.74 -14.74
N GLU A 258 -18.16 -0.88 -14.62
CA GLU A 258 -19.12 -0.15 -15.46
C GLU A 258 -19.01 1.36 -15.24
N SER A 259 -18.88 1.80 -13.97
CA SER A 259 -18.72 3.21 -13.60
C SER A 259 -17.43 3.86 -14.12
N LEU A 260 -16.41 3.08 -14.49
CA LEU A 260 -15.21 3.62 -15.15
C LEU A 260 -15.54 4.21 -16.53
N HIS A 261 -16.55 3.67 -17.21
CA HIS A 261 -16.97 4.10 -18.54
C HIS A 261 -17.99 5.25 -18.53
N ASP A 262 -18.62 5.53 -17.38
CA ASP A 262 -19.52 6.66 -17.19
C ASP A 262 -18.72 7.89 -16.72
N PRO A 263 -18.56 8.95 -17.54
CA PRO A 263 -17.79 10.14 -17.19
C PRO A 263 -18.30 10.89 -15.95
N GLU A 264 -19.59 10.76 -15.65
CA GLU A 264 -20.25 11.47 -14.53
C GLU A 264 -20.35 10.60 -13.25
N ALA A 265 -19.93 9.32 -13.31
CA ALA A 265 -20.01 8.45 -12.15
C ALA A 265 -19.14 8.97 -10.99
N ASP A 266 -19.73 9.01 -9.79
CA ASP A 266 -19.07 9.40 -8.56
C ASP A 266 -18.20 8.25 -8.01
N ILE A 267 -17.01 8.09 -8.55
CA ILE A 267 -16.02 7.07 -8.15
C ILE A 267 -14.70 7.70 -7.75
N LEU A 268 -13.98 7.06 -6.83
CA LEU A 268 -12.65 7.48 -6.35
C LEU A 268 -11.67 7.81 -7.51
N CYS A 269 -11.74 7.00 -8.57
CA CYS A 269 -10.80 7.10 -9.70
C CYS A 269 -10.91 8.43 -10.45
N ARG A 270 -12.00 9.20 -10.28
CA ARG A 270 -12.17 10.56 -10.84
C ARG A 270 -11.27 11.60 -10.19
N GLU A 271 -10.89 11.37 -8.93
CA GLU A 271 -10.07 12.28 -8.13
C GLU A 271 -8.64 11.76 -7.96
N CYS A 272 -8.35 10.56 -8.49
CA CYS A 272 -7.07 9.89 -8.29
C CYS A 272 -6.02 10.38 -9.30
N GLU A 273 -4.81 10.66 -8.82
CA GLU A 273 -3.66 11.07 -9.64
C GLU A 273 -3.00 9.93 -10.43
N LYS A 274 -3.49 8.68 -10.28
CA LYS A 274 -3.00 7.56 -11.09
C LYS A 274 -3.47 7.70 -12.53
N ASP A 275 -2.55 7.48 -13.50
CA ASP A 275 -2.89 7.50 -14.93
C ASP A 275 -3.73 6.26 -15.31
N ASN A 276 -5.04 6.42 -15.27
CA ASN A 276 -6.01 5.41 -15.68
C ASN A 276 -6.96 5.91 -16.78
N VAL A 277 -6.65 7.03 -17.41
CA VAL A 277 -7.42 7.55 -18.54
C VAL A 277 -7.24 6.67 -19.76
N LYS A 278 -8.34 6.28 -20.41
CA LYS A 278 -8.33 5.55 -21.68
C LYS A 278 -7.96 6.52 -22.80
N ARG A 279 -6.68 6.60 -23.14
CA ARG A 279 -6.20 7.42 -24.26
C ARG A 279 -6.55 6.71 -25.57
N THR A 280 -7.49 7.22 -26.33
CA THR A 280 -7.69 6.82 -27.73
C THR A 280 -6.59 7.50 -28.54
N LEU A 281 -5.71 6.71 -29.14
CA LEU A 281 -4.74 7.24 -30.10
C LEU A 281 -5.52 7.96 -31.23
N PRO A 282 -5.18 9.21 -31.54
CA PRO A 282 -5.78 9.91 -32.67
C PRO A 282 -5.71 9.04 -33.95
N ARG A 283 -6.79 9.01 -34.73
CA ARG A 283 -6.90 8.12 -35.92
C ARG A 283 -5.69 8.24 -36.88
N HIS A 284 -5.08 9.42 -37.00
CA HIS A 284 -3.90 9.64 -37.83
C HIS A 284 -2.64 8.93 -37.30
N LEU A 285 -2.45 8.82 -35.95
CA LEU A 285 -1.35 8.09 -35.34
C LEU A 285 -1.54 6.57 -35.50
N LEU A 286 -2.77 6.08 -35.37
CA LEU A 286 -3.12 4.68 -35.66
C LEU A 286 -2.81 4.31 -37.12
N HIS A 287 -3.06 5.23 -38.06
CA HIS A 287 -2.75 5.02 -39.46
C HIS A 287 -1.22 4.98 -39.73
N LEU A 288 -0.47 5.85 -39.06
CA LEU A 288 1.00 5.86 -39.15
C LEU A 288 1.63 4.60 -38.54
N LEU A 289 1.13 4.11 -37.41
CA LEU A 289 1.58 2.86 -36.81
C LEU A 289 1.26 1.66 -37.67
N LYS A 290 0.05 1.60 -38.26
CA LYS A 290 -0.31 0.54 -39.23
C LYS A 290 0.59 0.57 -40.47
N LYS A 291 0.91 1.75 -41.00
CA LYS A 291 1.86 1.91 -42.13
C LYS A 291 3.29 1.48 -41.76
N LYS A 292 3.74 1.71 -40.54
CA LYS A 292 5.07 1.29 -40.10
C LYS A 292 5.16 -0.23 -39.96
N ILE A 293 4.13 -0.86 -39.37
CA ILE A 293 4.04 -2.32 -39.21
C ILE A 293 3.91 -3.04 -40.56
N SER A 294 3.20 -2.43 -41.55
CA SER A 294 3.10 -3.02 -42.90
C SER A 294 4.38 -2.88 -43.72
N ARG A 295 5.21 -1.87 -43.45
CA ARG A 295 6.54 -1.72 -44.11
C ARG A 295 7.61 -2.65 -43.54
N GLU A 296 7.46 -3.11 -42.28
CA GLU A 296 8.37 -4.09 -41.67
C GLU A 296 8.04 -5.56 -42.06
N LYS A 297 6.90 -5.78 -42.72
CA LYS A 297 6.45 -7.12 -43.17
C LYS A 297 6.66 -7.40 -44.62
N ASP A 298 7.25 -6.48 -45.42
CA ASP A 298 7.61 -6.68 -46.80
C ASP A 298 9.14 -6.60 -46.98
N PRO A 299 9.86 -7.70 -46.77
CA PRO A 299 11.21 -7.85 -47.30
C PRO A 299 11.12 -8.60 -48.63
N TYR A 300 11.11 -7.86 -49.75
CA TYR A 300 11.17 -8.29 -51.14
C TYR A 300 9.87 -8.85 -51.74
#